data_d77fe77e00f9ccda17be84262c4b3e6d
#
_entry.id   d77fe77e00f9ccda17be84262c4b3e6d
#
_cell.length_a   1.000
_cell.length_b   1.000
_cell.length_c   1.000
_cell.angle_alpha   90.00
_cell.angle_beta   90.00
_cell.angle_gamma   90.00
#
_symmetry.space_group_name_H-M   'P 1'
#
loop_
_entity.id
_entity.type
_entity.pdbx_description
1 polymer ?
#
loop_
_entity_poly.entity_id
_entity_poly.type
_entity_poly.pdbx_seq_one_letter_code
_entity_poly.pdbx_strand_id
1 'polypeptide(L)'
;MAGLTTLNALSPHDFEELLLGCCAAPGWARQVTDGRPYESVAELIAAGDAAWAARDPGDLDAAMAGHPRIGERRLSGWSSREQAGVGEDTETLAALADANAAYEQRFGHVFLICATGRGPAEILAELNRRMSHDPATERDVAAAEIGKINALRLRKLATP
;
A
#
# COMPACT_ATOMS: atom_id res chain seq x y z
N MET A 1 -10.87 13.91 7.38
CA MET A 1 -9.86 13.97 6.34
C MET A 1 -9.80 15.37 5.76
N ALA A 2 -8.62 15.80 5.44
CA ALA A 2 -8.42 17.13 4.88
C ALA A 2 -8.79 17.09 3.39
N GLY A 3 -9.53 18.08 2.89
CA GLY A 3 -9.73 18.22 1.45
C GLY A 3 -8.43 18.67 0.76
N LEU A 4 -8.41 18.60 -0.56
CA LEU A 4 -7.23 18.93 -1.38
C LEU A 4 -6.66 20.33 -1.07
N THR A 5 -7.51 21.32 -0.83
CA THR A 5 -7.09 22.67 -0.48
C THR A 5 -6.26 22.70 0.81
N THR A 6 -6.70 21.94 1.81
CA THR A 6 -5.96 21.81 3.08
C THR A 6 -4.62 21.13 2.86
N LEU A 7 -4.59 20.07 2.06
CA LEU A 7 -3.34 19.37 1.73
C LEU A 7 -2.33 20.28 1.04
N ASN A 8 -2.79 21.07 0.09
CA ASN A 8 -1.93 22.04 -0.62
C ASN A 8 -1.38 23.14 0.31
N ALA A 9 -2.09 23.45 1.40
CA ALA A 9 -1.69 24.49 2.35
C ALA A 9 -0.72 24.01 3.43
N LEU A 10 -0.52 22.70 3.58
CA LEU A 10 0.42 22.16 4.54
C LEU A 10 1.87 22.59 4.23
N SER A 11 2.70 22.67 5.27
CA SER A 11 4.14 22.81 5.05
C SER A 11 4.67 21.62 4.26
N PRO A 12 5.79 21.75 3.52
CA PRO A 12 6.39 20.61 2.84
C PRO A 12 6.68 19.44 3.79
N HIS A 13 7.17 19.74 4.98
CA HIS A 13 7.45 18.72 6.01
C HIS A 13 6.18 17.98 6.44
N ASP A 14 5.12 18.72 6.81
CA ASP A 14 3.87 18.10 7.28
C ASP A 14 3.20 17.27 6.18
N PHE A 15 3.26 17.72 4.95
CA PHE A 15 2.71 16.96 3.82
C PHE A 15 3.53 15.69 3.56
N GLU A 16 4.85 15.77 3.58
CA GLU A 16 5.74 14.61 3.42
C GLU A 16 5.51 13.57 4.51
N GLU A 17 5.39 14.00 5.77
CA GLU A 17 5.06 13.13 6.91
C GLU A 17 3.72 12.41 6.71
N LEU A 18 2.71 13.12 6.22
CA LEU A 18 1.41 12.56 5.92
C LEU A 18 1.49 11.49 4.82
N LEU A 19 2.28 11.74 3.78
CA LEU A 19 2.52 10.80 2.69
C LEU A 19 3.29 9.56 3.16
N LEU A 20 4.29 9.72 4.02
CA LEU A 20 5.02 8.60 4.61
C LEU A 20 4.12 7.69 5.45
N GLY A 21 3.06 8.24 6.05
CA GLY A 21 2.01 7.46 6.68
C GLY A 21 1.18 6.64 5.69
N CYS A 22 1.10 7.07 4.43
CA CYS A 22 0.42 6.31 3.36
C CYS A 22 1.31 5.25 2.75
N CYS A 23 2.57 5.57 2.54
CA CYS A 23 3.56 4.69 1.92
C CYS A 23 4.95 5.09 2.42
N ALA A 24 5.63 4.18 3.09
CA ALA A 24 6.91 4.46 3.76
C ALA A 24 8.10 4.53 2.79
N ALA A 25 7.92 5.14 1.62
CA ALA A 25 8.92 5.32 0.58
C ALA A 25 9.36 6.79 0.51
N PRO A 26 10.53 7.17 1.05
CA PRO A 26 10.93 8.57 1.16
C PRO A 26 11.05 9.30 -0.17
N GLY A 27 11.59 8.68 -1.20
CA GLY A 27 11.70 9.28 -2.53
C GLY A 27 10.36 9.56 -3.16
N TRP A 28 9.41 8.64 -3.04
CA TRP A 28 8.03 8.82 -3.49
C TRP A 28 7.36 9.98 -2.76
N ALA A 29 7.43 10.01 -1.42
CA ALA A 29 6.82 11.06 -0.61
C ALA A 29 7.37 12.44 -0.97
N ARG A 30 8.68 12.56 -1.15
CA ARG A 30 9.33 13.82 -1.52
C ARG A 30 8.89 14.28 -2.91
N GLN A 31 8.87 13.40 -3.89
CA GLN A 31 8.49 13.75 -5.26
C GLN A 31 7.03 14.21 -5.34
N VAL A 32 6.12 13.57 -4.63
CA VAL A 32 4.71 14.00 -4.56
C VAL A 32 4.58 15.34 -3.83
N THR A 33 5.37 15.55 -2.77
CA THR A 33 5.40 16.83 -2.03
C THR A 33 5.86 17.98 -2.93
N ASP A 34 6.90 17.76 -3.71
CA ASP A 34 7.49 18.77 -4.58
C ASP A 34 6.57 19.16 -5.76
N GLY A 35 5.66 18.29 -6.14
CA GLY A 35 4.72 18.55 -7.24
C GLY A 35 3.56 19.47 -6.91
N ARG A 36 3.40 19.90 -5.66
CA ARG A 36 2.32 20.79 -5.25
C ARG A 36 2.47 22.22 -5.79
N PRO A 37 1.36 22.97 -5.90
CA PRO A 37 -0.04 22.59 -5.58
C PRO A 37 -0.67 21.73 -6.67
N TYR A 38 -1.64 20.89 -6.27
CA TYR A 38 -2.45 20.09 -7.19
C TYR A 38 -3.81 20.73 -7.36
N GLU A 39 -4.32 20.78 -8.59
CA GLU A 39 -5.60 21.40 -8.92
C GLU A 39 -6.79 20.46 -8.72
N SER A 40 -6.53 19.15 -8.77
CA SER A 40 -7.56 18.12 -8.59
C SER A 40 -7.02 16.88 -7.87
N VAL A 41 -7.95 16.09 -7.32
CA VAL A 41 -7.62 14.78 -6.73
C VAL A 41 -7.01 13.84 -7.79
N ALA A 42 -7.52 13.90 -9.02
CA ALA A 42 -6.98 13.12 -10.12
C ALA A 42 -5.52 13.47 -10.44
N GLU A 43 -5.18 14.74 -10.35
CA GLU A 43 -3.81 15.21 -10.57
C GLU A 43 -2.86 14.74 -9.46
N LEU A 44 -3.30 14.80 -8.21
CA LEU A 44 -2.54 14.25 -7.08
C LEU A 44 -2.29 12.76 -7.25
N ILE A 45 -3.30 12.00 -7.63
CA ILE A 45 -3.17 10.54 -7.85
C ILE A 45 -2.21 10.26 -9.00
N ALA A 46 -2.35 11.00 -10.11
CA ALA A 46 -1.45 10.84 -11.27
C ALA A 46 0.01 11.15 -10.90
N ALA A 47 0.24 12.16 -10.07
CA ALA A 47 1.57 12.47 -9.54
C ALA A 47 2.12 11.34 -8.65
N GLY A 48 1.27 10.77 -7.81
CA GLY A 48 1.62 9.61 -6.99
C GLY A 48 1.98 8.39 -7.82
N ASP A 49 1.21 8.11 -8.86
CA ASP A 49 1.46 7.00 -9.78
C ASP A 49 2.78 7.19 -10.55
N ALA A 50 3.03 8.40 -11.05
CA ALA A 50 4.27 8.73 -11.75
C ALA A 50 5.50 8.62 -10.83
N ALA A 51 5.39 9.12 -9.61
CA ALA A 51 6.45 9.01 -8.61
C ALA A 51 6.73 7.55 -8.24
N TRP A 52 5.69 6.73 -8.12
CA TRP A 52 5.84 5.31 -7.84
C TRP A 52 6.48 4.55 -9.00
N ALA A 53 6.10 4.88 -10.24
CA ALA A 53 6.72 4.30 -11.43
C ALA A 53 8.22 4.63 -11.54
N ALA A 54 8.62 5.80 -11.06
CA ALA A 54 10.01 6.27 -11.07
C ALA A 54 10.81 5.86 -9.81
N ARG A 55 10.22 5.11 -8.89
CA ARG A 55 10.85 4.69 -7.64
C ARG A 55 12.17 3.97 -7.87
N ASP A 56 13.09 4.11 -6.92
CA ASP A 56 14.27 3.26 -6.86
C ASP A 56 13.98 1.95 -6.09
N PRO A 57 14.88 0.93 -6.17
CA PRO A 57 14.70 -0.33 -5.44
C PRO A 57 14.64 -0.15 -3.92
N GLY A 58 15.32 0.84 -3.36
CA GLY A 58 15.31 1.12 -1.93
C GLY A 58 13.95 1.62 -1.45
N ASP A 59 13.25 2.42 -2.27
CA ASP A 59 11.90 2.87 -1.96
C ASP A 59 10.90 1.71 -1.95
N LEU A 60 11.03 0.76 -2.86
CA LEU A 60 10.20 -0.44 -2.85
C LEU A 60 10.44 -1.29 -1.59
N ASP A 61 11.69 -1.49 -1.22
CA ASP A 61 12.05 -2.24 -0.02
C ASP A 61 11.49 -1.56 1.25
N ALA A 62 11.63 -0.24 1.35
CA ALA A 62 11.09 0.54 2.46
C ALA A 62 9.55 0.45 2.52
N ALA A 63 8.88 0.56 1.39
CA ALA A 63 7.42 0.44 1.31
C ALA A 63 6.96 -0.95 1.74
N MET A 64 7.61 -2.02 1.26
CA MET A 64 7.29 -3.39 1.66
C MET A 64 7.48 -3.62 3.15
N ALA A 65 8.56 -3.11 3.72
CA ALA A 65 8.84 -3.24 5.15
C ALA A 65 7.82 -2.48 6.03
N GLY A 66 7.24 -1.42 5.50
CA GLY A 66 6.23 -0.63 6.20
C GLY A 66 4.82 -1.20 6.18
N HIS A 67 4.53 -2.18 5.33
CA HIS A 67 3.20 -2.81 5.26
C HIS A 67 3.08 -3.98 6.23
N PRO A 68 1.97 -4.07 7.01
CA PRO A 68 1.71 -5.21 7.87
C PRO A 68 1.25 -6.42 7.06
N ARG A 69 1.40 -7.61 7.64
CA ARG A 69 0.81 -8.84 7.09
C ARG A 69 -0.70 -8.74 7.02
N ILE A 70 -1.29 -9.32 5.97
CA ILE A 70 -2.75 -9.44 5.87
C ILE A 70 -3.27 -10.29 7.04
N GLY A 71 -4.28 -9.77 7.76
CA GLY A 71 -4.84 -10.39 8.95
C GLY A 71 -4.13 -10.01 10.25
N GLU A 72 -2.97 -9.35 10.20
CA GLU A 72 -2.27 -8.87 11.37
C GLU A 72 -2.92 -7.58 11.89
N ARG A 73 -3.22 -7.53 13.19
CA ARG A 73 -3.73 -6.32 13.83
C ARG A 73 -2.58 -5.35 14.06
N ARG A 74 -2.43 -4.39 13.20
CA ARG A 74 -1.44 -3.34 13.35
C ARG A 74 -2.06 -1.99 13.67
N LEU A 75 -1.21 -1.14 14.24
CA LEU A 75 -1.55 0.18 14.74
C LEU A 75 -1.77 1.23 13.64
N SER A 76 -1.49 0.92 12.38
CA SER A 76 -1.79 1.82 11.27
C SER A 76 -3.29 1.84 11.03
N GLY A 77 -3.91 2.99 11.21
CA GLY A 77 -5.34 3.19 10.94
C GLY A 77 -5.73 2.87 9.49
N TRP A 78 -4.82 3.10 8.54
CA TRP A 78 -5.03 2.76 7.14
C TRP A 78 -5.16 1.26 6.91
N SER A 79 -4.19 0.49 7.39
CA SER A 79 -4.17 -0.96 7.22
C SER A 79 -5.37 -1.64 7.88
N SER A 80 -5.75 -1.20 9.10
CA SER A 80 -6.91 -1.73 9.79
C SER A 80 -8.21 -1.51 9.01
N ARG A 81 -8.39 -0.31 8.44
CA ARG A 81 -9.59 0.03 7.65
C ARG A 81 -9.65 -0.76 6.35
N GLU A 82 -8.52 -0.89 5.66
CA GLU A 82 -8.42 -1.62 4.40
C GLU A 82 -8.69 -3.11 4.57
N GLN A 83 -8.29 -3.68 5.70
CA GLN A 83 -8.50 -5.09 6.03
C GLN A 83 -9.83 -5.38 6.72
N ALA A 84 -10.65 -4.38 7.00
CA ALA A 84 -11.93 -4.56 7.68
C ALA A 84 -12.89 -5.52 6.95
N GLY A 85 -12.78 -5.66 5.63
CA GLY A 85 -13.58 -6.58 4.81
C GLY A 85 -13.08 -8.03 4.81
N VAL A 86 -11.94 -8.33 5.42
CA VAL A 86 -11.36 -9.69 5.44
C VAL A 86 -12.21 -10.65 6.28
N GLY A 87 -12.95 -10.14 7.27
CA GLY A 87 -13.88 -10.92 8.07
C GLY A 87 -13.23 -11.69 9.21
N GLU A 88 -14.04 -12.53 9.87
CA GLU A 88 -13.67 -13.23 11.11
C GLU A 88 -13.67 -14.77 10.96
N ASP A 89 -13.62 -15.30 9.73
CA ASP A 89 -13.52 -16.75 9.50
C ASP A 89 -12.18 -17.28 10.02
N THR A 90 -12.24 -17.94 11.17
CA THR A 90 -11.06 -18.41 11.91
C THR A 90 -10.23 -19.42 11.12
N GLU A 91 -10.88 -20.33 10.38
CA GLU A 91 -10.18 -21.33 9.56
C GLU A 91 -9.45 -20.68 8.39
N THR A 92 -10.12 -19.79 7.68
CA THR A 92 -9.50 -19.06 6.55
C THR A 92 -8.40 -18.13 7.03
N LEU A 93 -8.56 -17.46 8.17
CA LEU A 93 -7.53 -16.61 8.76
C LEU A 93 -6.31 -17.43 9.18
N ALA A 94 -6.50 -18.63 9.75
CA ALA A 94 -5.39 -19.53 10.08
C ALA A 94 -4.66 -20.02 8.83
N ALA A 95 -5.39 -20.40 7.78
CA ALA A 95 -4.80 -20.79 6.49
C ALA A 95 -4.05 -19.63 5.85
N LEU A 96 -4.57 -18.42 5.96
CA LEU A 96 -3.93 -17.22 5.45
C LEU A 96 -2.63 -16.90 6.20
N ALA A 97 -2.61 -17.08 7.53
CA ALA A 97 -1.41 -16.92 8.34
C ALA A 97 -0.31 -17.90 7.93
N ASP A 98 -0.66 -19.18 7.73
CA ASP A 98 0.27 -20.21 7.27
C ASP A 98 0.79 -19.90 5.86
N ALA A 99 -0.08 -19.48 4.96
CA ALA A 99 0.29 -19.11 3.60
C ALA A 99 1.19 -17.86 3.57
N ASN A 100 0.94 -16.89 4.43
CA ASN A 100 1.82 -15.72 4.59
C ASN A 100 3.22 -16.12 5.04
N ALA A 101 3.34 -17.03 6.00
CA ALA A 101 4.62 -17.51 6.47
C ALA A 101 5.40 -18.22 5.35
N ALA A 102 4.73 -19.07 4.57
CA ALA A 102 5.34 -19.76 3.43
C ALA A 102 5.77 -18.78 2.33
N TYR A 103 4.94 -17.77 2.05
CA TYR A 103 5.24 -16.71 1.10
C TYR A 103 6.51 -15.93 1.50
N GLU A 104 6.57 -15.51 2.76
CA GLU A 104 7.72 -14.77 3.30
C GLU A 104 9.01 -15.58 3.24
N GLN A 105 8.95 -16.87 3.53
CA GLN A 105 10.10 -17.77 3.40
C GLN A 105 10.60 -17.85 1.96
N ARG A 106 9.67 -17.90 1.00
CA ARG A 106 10.03 -18.01 -0.42
C ARG A 106 10.60 -16.71 -0.98
N PHE A 107 9.95 -15.58 -0.70
CA PHE A 107 10.24 -14.30 -1.36
C PHE A 107 11.03 -13.30 -0.51
N GLY A 108 11.09 -13.49 0.81
CA GLY A 108 11.85 -12.63 1.71
C GLY A 108 11.18 -11.30 2.07
N HIS A 109 9.92 -11.14 1.71
CA HIS A 109 9.09 -9.98 2.09
C HIS A 109 7.66 -10.42 2.33
N VAL A 110 6.84 -9.56 2.97
CA VAL A 110 5.44 -9.87 3.23
C VAL A 110 4.63 -9.93 1.94
N PHE A 111 3.55 -10.72 1.94
CA PHE A 111 2.57 -10.75 0.87
C PHE A 111 1.80 -9.42 0.84
N LEU A 112 1.80 -8.78 -0.32
CA LEU A 112 1.17 -7.48 -0.53
C LEU A 112 0.09 -7.56 -1.59
N ILE A 113 -1.11 -7.15 -1.22
CA ILE A 113 -2.28 -7.09 -2.09
C ILE A 113 -3.14 -5.91 -1.69
N CYS A 114 -3.74 -5.25 -2.67
CA CYS A 114 -4.78 -4.28 -2.40
C CYS A 114 -6.03 -5.04 -1.92
N ALA A 115 -6.23 -5.10 -0.61
CA ALA A 115 -7.24 -5.93 0.02
C ALA A 115 -8.65 -5.35 -0.01
N THR A 116 -8.79 -4.07 -0.34
CA THR A 116 -10.07 -3.38 -0.39
C THR A 116 -11.06 -4.08 -1.32
N GLY A 117 -12.21 -4.48 -0.79
CA GLY A 117 -13.25 -5.18 -1.54
C GLY A 117 -13.02 -6.67 -1.75
N ARG A 118 -11.97 -7.25 -1.17
CA ARG A 118 -11.66 -8.68 -1.27
C ARG A 118 -11.96 -9.41 0.03
N GLY A 119 -12.57 -10.59 -0.07
CA GLY A 119 -12.76 -11.49 1.07
C GLY A 119 -11.50 -12.32 1.37
N PRO A 120 -11.44 -12.97 2.55
CA PRO A 120 -10.27 -13.75 2.97
C PRO A 120 -9.99 -14.93 2.05
N ALA A 121 -10.99 -15.58 1.51
CA ALA A 121 -10.84 -16.70 0.57
C ALA A 121 -10.22 -16.24 -0.76
N GLU A 122 -10.62 -15.07 -1.26
CA GLU A 122 -10.04 -14.46 -2.47
C GLU A 122 -8.57 -14.10 -2.27
N ILE A 123 -8.25 -13.52 -1.11
CA ILE A 123 -6.87 -13.13 -0.77
C ILE A 123 -6.00 -14.38 -0.70
N LEU A 124 -6.46 -15.44 -0.05
CA LEU A 124 -5.75 -16.71 0.05
C LEU A 124 -5.53 -17.34 -1.33
N ALA A 125 -6.55 -17.36 -2.18
CA ALA A 125 -6.44 -17.89 -3.53
C ALA A 125 -5.40 -17.12 -4.36
N GLU A 126 -5.39 -15.80 -4.26
CA GLU A 126 -4.42 -14.96 -4.96
C GLU A 126 -2.99 -15.19 -4.44
N LEU A 127 -2.82 -15.31 -3.12
CA LEU A 127 -1.52 -15.64 -2.53
C LEU A 127 -1.00 -16.97 -3.08
N ASN A 128 -1.83 -18.00 -3.07
CA ASN A 128 -1.45 -19.33 -3.56
C ASN A 128 -1.08 -19.30 -5.06
N ARG A 129 -1.81 -18.53 -5.86
CA ARG A 129 -1.50 -18.34 -7.28
C ARG A 129 -0.13 -17.68 -7.46
N ARG A 130 0.16 -16.67 -6.66
CA ARG A 130 1.42 -15.91 -6.76
C ARG A 130 2.63 -16.67 -6.24
N MET A 131 2.43 -17.70 -5.43
CA MET A 131 3.51 -18.58 -4.95
C MET A 131 4.28 -19.27 -6.08
N SER A 132 3.69 -19.43 -7.26
CA SER A 132 4.33 -20.02 -8.44
C SER A 132 5.15 -19.03 -9.26
N HIS A 133 5.09 -17.75 -8.98
CA HIS A 133 5.89 -16.74 -9.67
C HIS A 133 7.38 -16.89 -9.33
N ASP A 134 8.25 -16.52 -10.25
CA ASP A 134 9.65 -16.31 -9.92
C ASP A 134 9.80 -15.02 -9.08
N PRO A 135 10.91 -14.86 -8.32
CA PRO A 135 11.08 -13.72 -7.43
C PRO A 135 11.01 -12.35 -8.12
N ALA A 136 11.53 -12.23 -9.32
CA ALA A 136 11.49 -10.95 -10.05
C ALA A 136 10.06 -10.58 -10.47
N THR A 137 9.30 -11.53 -11.01
CA THR A 137 7.90 -11.34 -11.35
C THR A 137 7.07 -10.98 -10.13
N GLU A 138 7.26 -11.69 -9.02
CA GLU A 138 6.51 -11.43 -7.78
C GLU A 138 6.83 -10.06 -7.21
N ARG A 139 8.08 -9.61 -7.29
CA ARG A 139 8.46 -8.26 -6.86
C ARG A 139 7.74 -7.18 -7.67
N ASP A 140 7.61 -7.37 -8.97
CA ASP A 140 6.86 -6.45 -9.86
C ASP A 140 5.36 -6.45 -9.53
N VAL A 141 4.78 -7.61 -9.26
CA VAL A 141 3.37 -7.73 -8.84
C VAL A 141 3.15 -7.03 -7.50
N ALA A 142 4.03 -7.24 -6.52
CA ALA A 142 3.96 -6.57 -5.22
C ALA A 142 4.02 -5.05 -5.39
N ALA A 143 4.92 -4.54 -6.23
CA ALA A 143 5.03 -3.11 -6.53
C ALA A 143 3.75 -2.56 -7.16
N ALA A 144 3.14 -3.29 -8.08
CA ALA A 144 1.87 -2.89 -8.70
C ALA A 144 0.74 -2.82 -7.68
N GLU A 145 0.67 -3.76 -6.74
CA GLU A 145 -0.33 -3.76 -5.67
C GLU A 145 -0.13 -2.59 -4.70
N ILE A 146 1.11 -2.26 -4.35
CA ILE A 146 1.42 -1.06 -3.56
C ILE A 146 0.95 0.20 -4.29
N GLY A 147 1.16 0.30 -5.59
CA GLY A 147 0.68 1.43 -6.39
C GLY A 147 -0.83 1.62 -6.30
N LYS A 148 -1.60 0.54 -6.35
CA LYS A 148 -3.07 0.57 -6.18
C LYS A 148 -3.45 1.07 -4.78
N ILE A 149 -2.76 0.59 -3.75
CA ILE A 149 -2.98 1.01 -2.36
C ILE A 149 -2.70 2.50 -2.21
N ASN A 150 -1.58 2.97 -2.76
CA ASN A 150 -1.20 4.38 -2.71
C ASN A 150 -2.26 5.28 -3.35
N ALA A 151 -2.77 4.92 -4.52
CA ALA A 151 -3.80 5.67 -5.21
C ALA A 151 -5.09 5.77 -4.38
N LEU A 152 -5.52 4.69 -3.75
CA LEU A 152 -6.69 4.68 -2.87
C LEU A 152 -6.48 5.56 -1.63
N ARG A 153 -5.31 5.49 -1.02
CA ARG A 153 -4.96 6.29 0.16
C ARG A 153 -4.88 7.77 -0.16
N LEU A 154 -4.26 8.16 -1.28
CA LEU A 154 -4.23 9.55 -1.74
C LEU A 154 -5.64 10.08 -2.00
N ARG A 155 -6.49 9.30 -2.64
CA ARG A 155 -7.89 9.66 -2.86
C ARG A 155 -8.60 9.93 -1.53
N LYS A 156 -8.45 9.05 -0.56
CA LYS A 156 -9.07 9.21 0.77
C LYS A 156 -8.55 10.44 1.51
N LEU A 157 -7.25 10.74 1.43
CA LEU A 157 -6.68 11.93 2.04
C LEU A 157 -7.26 13.23 1.46
N ALA A 158 -7.45 13.27 0.15
CA ALA A 158 -7.85 14.46 -0.58
C ALA A 158 -9.37 14.67 -0.67
N THR A 159 -10.15 13.66 -0.27
CA THR A 159 -11.62 13.73 -0.25
C THR A 159 -12.09 14.09 1.15
N PRO A 160 -12.95 15.11 1.30
CA PRO A 160 -13.49 15.53 2.60
C PRO A 160 -14.30 14.42 3.29
#